data_27824a41a3ac244f943c20ecc7c6c574
#
_entry.id   27824a41a3ac244f943c20ecc7c6c574
#
_cell.length_a   1.000
_cell.length_b   1.000
_cell.length_c   1.000
_cell.angle_alpha   90.00
_cell.angle_beta   90.00
_cell.angle_gamma   90.00
#
_symmetry.space_group_name_H-M   'P 1'
#
loop_
_entity.id
_entity.type
_entity.pdbx_description
1 polymer ?
#
loop_
_entity_poly.entity_id
_entity_poly.type
_entity_poly.pdbx_seq_one_letter_code
_entity_poly.pdbx_strand_id
1 'polypeptide(L)'
;RTAAPQAADSAVVVTSATGSITVGTEKALELCQEKKVAALIFVNAVDKDNSDFMGTARAIMAKYKSVIPIELPIMEGGKMVGCVDVLTGKAFDLQGKEIATPQNLQGEVEDFNGKLMELIAETDEELMMKFFDGEAFTEEEIQKGLHAAIADDIFVPLVAGNAQTSKGVKRLMDKLVDLMPHPQRAHKIKAIVDGKETEVGVDPSAPFCAQVIKSVVDPYVGKLLIFKVLGGKLSSGDNVFNASVEKPEKIGTLYVLKGKKQEPVDCLNAGDIGAVAKLVYTNTNDTLVSSADNKIEFEKIEFPKPVISYAVKALKDEEKAIQGLIKMQEEDATFKVEKNVETGDVLISGLGEAQLDIMCKRVKSKLGIDITWQEPRVAYRETIRKTSQAEGKHKKQSGGAGQYGDVFIKYEPGAEDGQFEFVD
;
A
#
# COMPACT_ATOMS: atom_id res chain seq x y z
N ARG A 1 -1.05 -3.58 1.71
CA ARG A 1 -0.67 -2.50 2.64
C ARG A 1 0.23 -1.46 1.97
N THR A 2 1.22 -1.84 1.19
CA THR A 2 2.18 -0.94 0.52
C THR A 2 1.58 -0.02 -0.54
N ALA A 3 0.52 -0.43 -1.23
CA ALA A 3 -0.14 0.40 -2.25
C ALA A 3 -1.04 1.52 -1.67
N ALA A 4 -1.51 1.37 -0.43
CA ALA A 4 -2.47 2.31 0.14
C ALA A 4 -1.89 3.72 0.38
N PRO A 5 -0.69 3.89 0.96
CA PRO A 5 -0.12 5.22 1.16
C PRO A 5 0.20 5.95 -0.15
N GLN A 6 0.55 5.23 -1.22
CA GLN A 6 0.84 5.84 -2.52
C GLN A 6 -0.43 6.28 -3.26
N ALA A 7 -1.56 5.66 -2.93
CA ALA A 7 -2.86 5.99 -3.51
C ALA A 7 -3.63 7.05 -2.71
N ALA A 8 -3.41 7.10 -1.39
CA ALA A 8 -4.13 8.00 -0.48
C ALA A 8 -3.42 9.35 -0.34
N ASP A 9 -4.17 10.40 -0.09
CA ASP A 9 -3.64 11.74 0.18
C ASP A 9 -3.25 11.90 1.65
N SER A 10 -3.84 11.08 2.53
CA SER A 10 -3.52 11.00 3.96
C SER A 10 -3.80 9.59 4.49
N ALA A 11 -3.25 9.28 5.67
CA ALA A 11 -3.38 7.98 6.31
C ALA A 11 -3.85 8.09 7.76
N VAL A 12 -4.75 7.21 8.17
CA VAL A 12 -5.06 7.01 9.59
C VAL A 12 -4.35 5.75 10.08
N VAL A 13 -3.34 5.93 10.93
CA VAL A 13 -2.60 4.83 11.54
C VAL A 13 -3.29 4.42 12.83
N VAL A 14 -3.93 3.26 12.82
CA VAL A 14 -4.66 2.74 13.98
C VAL A 14 -3.76 1.84 14.81
N THR A 15 -3.58 2.17 16.09
CA THR A 15 -2.86 1.36 17.07
C THR A 15 -3.72 1.11 18.32
N SER A 16 -3.36 0.10 19.10
CA SER A 16 -4.08 -0.20 20.36
C SER A 16 -3.40 0.48 21.54
N ALA A 17 -4.19 0.85 22.55
CA ALA A 17 -3.72 1.47 23.79
C ALA A 17 -3.05 0.45 24.73
N THR A 18 -1.91 -0.12 24.34
CA THR A 18 -1.21 -1.19 25.09
C THR A 18 -0.02 -0.71 25.91
N GLY A 19 0.19 0.59 26.01
CA GLY A 19 1.37 1.17 26.68
C GLY A 19 2.68 1.07 25.89
N SER A 20 2.64 0.53 24.67
CA SER A 20 3.82 0.33 23.81
C SER A 20 3.49 0.53 22.33
N ILE A 21 4.54 0.71 21.52
CA ILE A 21 4.40 0.75 20.05
C ILE A 21 4.51 -0.66 19.48
N THR A 22 3.61 -1.00 18.55
CA THR A 22 3.66 -2.28 17.83
C THR A 22 4.45 -2.16 16.55
N VAL A 23 5.09 -3.27 16.11
CA VAL A 23 5.82 -3.34 14.83
C VAL A 23 4.95 -2.92 13.64
N GLY A 24 3.64 -3.22 13.69
CA GLY A 24 2.69 -2.81 12.63
C GLY A 24 2.51 -1.29 12.56
N THR A 25 2.48 -0.62 13.72
CA THR A 25 2.40 0.83 13.85
C THR A 25 3.69 1.49 13.35
N GLU A 26 4.86 0.96 13.76
CA GLU A 26 6.17 1.46 13.30
C GLU A 26 6.27 1.42 11.78
N LYS A 27 6.04 0.24 11.18
CA LYS A 27 6.08 0.08 9.72
C LYS A 27 5.09 0.98 8.97
N ALA A 28 3.93 1.27 9.58
CA ALA A 28 2.95 2.16 8.96
C ALA A 28 3.43 3.61 8.98
N LEU A 29 3.99 4.07 10.10
CA LEU A 29 4.55 5.42 10.23
C LEU A 29 5.78 5.61 9.34
N GLU A 30 6.72 4.66 9.35
CA GLU A 30 7.90 4.67 8.47
C GLU A 30 7.50 4.77 6.99
N LEU A 31 6.49 4.02 6.57
CA LEU A 31 5.99 4.07 5.20
C LEU A 31 5.32 5.41 4.87
N CYS A 32 4.57 6.02 5.80
CA CYS A 32 4.01 7.35 5.62
C CYS A 32 5.11 8.40 5.45
N GLN A 33 6.15 8.35 6.29
CA GLN A 33 7.30 9.26 6.19
C GLN A 33 8.09 9.05 4.89
N GLU A 34 8.39 7.79 4.52
CA GLU A 34 9.09 7.47 3.26
C GLU A 34 8.37 8.03 2.03
N LYS A 35 7.04 7.92 2.02
CA LYS A 35 6.19 8.37 0.89
C LYS A 35 5.65 9.80 1.08
N LYS A 36 6.02 10.49 2.14
CA LYS A 36 5.56 11.86 2.49
C LYS A 36 4.04 11.97 2.55
N VAL A 37 3.37 10.94 3.06
CA VAL A 37 1.90 10.90 3.20
C VAL A 37 1.53 11.42 4.57
N ALA A 38 0.76 12.49 4.63
CA ALA A 38 0.26 13.05 5.87
C ALA A 38 -0.46 11.98 6.70
N ALA A 39 -0.07 11.83 7.97
CA ALA A 39 -0.60 10.79 8.85
C ALA A 39 -1.32 11.38 10.06
N LEU A 40 -2.34 10.66 10.55
CA LEU A 40 -2.99 10.88 11.84
C LEU A 40 -3.01 9.55 12.59
N ILE A 41 -2.63 9.55 13.87
CA ILE A 41 -2.64 8.35 14.70
C ILE A 41 -3.93 8.27 15.50
N PHE A 42 -4.65 7.16 15.39
CA PHE A 42 -5.81 6.84 16.21
C PHE A 42 -5.45 5.75 17.21
N VAL A 43 -5.32 6.11 18.49
CA VAL A 43 -5.10 5.15 19.58
C VAL A 43 -6.45 4.55 19.97
N ASN A 44 -6.67 3.33 19.53
CA ASN A 44 -7.94 2.61 19.64
C ASN A 44 -8.03 1.80 20.93
N ALA A 45 -9.27 1.51 21.34
CA ALA A 45 -9.59 0.67 22.50
C ALA A 45 -9.07 1.22 23.84
N VAL A 46 -9.11 2.55 24.01
CA VAL A 46 -8.62 3.23 25.21
C VAL A 46 -9.40 2.89 26.48
N ASP A 47 -10.60 2.34 26.37
CA ASP A 47 -11.47 1.92 27.48
C ASP A 47 -11.56 0.39 27.64
N LYS A 48 -10.59 -0.35 27.13
CA LYS A 48 -10.42 -1.78 27.31
C LYS A 48 -9.64 -2.05 28.59
N ASP A 49 -9.88 -3.22 29.19
CA ASP A 49 -9.11 -3.65 30.37
C ASP A 49 -7.60 -3.60 30.08
N ASN A 50 -6.83 -3.06 31.02
CA ASN A 50 -5.38 -2.85 30.91
C ASN A 50 -4.94 -1.91 29.75
N SER A 51 -5.81 -1.02 29.29
CA SER A 51 -5.42 0.01 28.34
C SER A 51 -4.58 1.10 29.01
N ASP A 52 -3.56 1.59 28.28
CA ASP A 52 -2.70 2.69 28.70
C ASP A 52 -2.47 3.63 27.50
N PHE A 53 -3.33 4.63 27.39
CA PHE A 53 -3.23 5.64 26.34
C PHE A 53 -1.94 6.48 26.49
N MET A 54 -1.67 6.98 27.70
CA MET A 54 -0.52 7.86 27.92
C MET A 54 0.82 7.14 27.72
N GLY A 55 0.92 5.88 28.19
CA GLY A 55 2.08 5.04 27.93
C GLY A 55 2.28 4.80 26.42
N THR A 56 1.21 4.52 25.68
CA THR A 56 1.26 4.36 24.22
C THR A 56 1.70 5.65 23.52
N ALA A 57 1.10 6.80 23.88
CA ALA A 57 1.45 8.09 23.30
C ALA A 57 2.93 8.44 23.56
N ARG A 58 3.40 8.30 24.80
CA ARG A 58 4.80 8.55 25.18
C ARG A 58 5.77 7.59 24.48
N ALA A 59 5.43 6.31 24.33
CA ALA A 59 6.25 5.34 23.60
C ALA A 59 6.40 5.73 22.12
N ILE A 60 5.33 6.19 21.47
CA ILE A 60 5.37 6.68 20.10
C ILE A 60 6.20 7.95 19.99
N MET A 61 5.95 8.95 20.85
CA MET A 61 6.68 10.23 20.88
C MET A 61 8.18 10.06 21.17
N ALA A 62 8.57 9.05 21.94
CA ALA A 62 9.98 8.76 22.21
C ALA A 62 10.74 8.40 20.94
N LYS A 63 10.09 7.70 20.00
CA LYS A 63 10.66 7.28 18.71
C LYS A 63 10.42 8.30 17.59
N TYR A 64 9.23 8.89 17.54
CA TYR A 64 8.80 9.86 16.52
C TYR A 64 8.51 11.22 17.17
N LYS A 65 9.45 12.14 17.06
CA LYS A 65 9.36 13.47 17.69
C LYS A 65 8.26 14.36 17.12
N SER A 66 7.89 14.12 15.86
CA SER A 66 6.79 14.80 15.18
C SER A 66 5.39 14.44 15.71
N VAL A 67 5.26 13.39 16.52
CA VAL A 67 3.95 12.95 17.03
C VAL A 67 3.61 13.70 18.31
N ILE A 68 2.46 14.41 18.34
CA ILE A 68 1.94 15.08 19.53
C ILE A 68 0.44 14.76 19.66
N PRO A 69 -0.04 14.38 20.88
CA PRO A 69 -1.47 14.26 21.15
C PRO A 69 -2.18 15.61 21.01
N ILE A 70 -3.25 15.65 20.21
CA ILE A 70 -4.14 16.83 20.07
C ILE A 70 -5.45 16.64 20.83
N GLU A 71 -5.71 15.44 21.31
CA GLU A 71 -6.84 15.10 22.19
C GLU A 71 -6.41 14.10 23.25
N LEU A 72 -6.78 14.37 24.50
CA LEU A 72 -6.56 13.46 25.61
C LEU A 72 -7.89 12.85 26.06
N PRO A 73 -8.01 11.52 26.22
CA PRO A 73 -9.25 10.89 26.68
C PRO A 73 -9.52 11.19 28.16
N ILE A 74 -10.77 11.53 28.47
CA ILE A 74 -11.26 11.61 29.84
C ILE A 74 -11.77 10.23 30.22
N MET A 75 -11.16 9.66 31.28
CA MET A 75 -11.47 8.31 31.75
C MET A 75 -12.15 8.34 33.12
N GLU A 76 -13.30 7.67 33.24
CA GLU A 76 -14.00 7.45 34.50
C GLU A 76 -14.34 5.97 34.68
N GLY A 77 -13.88 5.36 35.77
CA GLY A 77 -14.12 3.93 36.03
C GLY A 77 -13.64 3.00 34.89
N GLY A 78 -12.54 3.34 34.23
CA GLY A 78 -12.00 2.57 33.09
C GLY A 78 -12.75 2.75 31.77
N LYS A 79 -13.69 3.70 31.70
CA LYS A 79 -14.46 4.01 30.47
C LYS A 79 -14.18 5.41 30.00
N MET A 80 -14.04 5.56 28.68
CA MET A 80 -13.94 6.88 28.06
C MET A 80 -15.30 7.58 28.13
N VAL A 81 -15.34 8.76 28.75
CA VAL A 81 -16.54 9.60 28.93
C VAL A 81 -16.46 10.91 28.14
N GLY A 82 -15.29 11.29 27.67
CA GLY A 82 -15.07 12.50 26.90
C GLY A 82 -13.62 12.63 26.45
N CYS A 83 -13.23 13.83 26.04
CA CYS A 83 -11.86 14.18 25.69
C CYS A 83 -11.58 15.65 25.97
N VAL A 84 -10.30 15.97 26.17
CA VAL A 84 -9.79 17.35 26.24
C VAL A 84 -9.09 17.66 24.94
N ASP A 85 -9.46 18.76 24.30
CA ASP A 85 -8.77 19.32 23.14
C ASP A 85 -7.52 20.07 23.63
N VAL A 86 -6.36 19.66 23.17
CA VAL A 86 -5.06 20.19 23.65
C VAL A 86 -4.84 21.63 23.16
N LEU A 87 -5.33 21.99 21.98
CA LEU A 87 -5.17 23.36 21.46
C LEU A 87 -5.91 24.39 22.28
N THR A 88 -7.14 24.07 22.64
CA THR A 88 -8.04 25.01 23.32
C THR A 88 -8.08 24.83 24.84
N GLY A 89 -7.57 23.70 25.36
CA GLY A 89 -7.70 23.30 26.76
C GLY A 89 -9.13 22.95 27.17
N LYS A 90 -10.08 22.96 26.24
CA LYS A 90 -11.50 22.68 26.50
C LYS A 90 -11.79 21.18 26.52
N ALA A 91 -12.65 20.78 27.46
CA ALA A 91 -13.11 19.40 27.53
C ALA A 91 -14.52 19.23 26.96
N PHE A 92 -14.76 18.10 26.35
CA PHE A 92 -16.03 17.75 25.73
C PHE A 92 -16.45 16.33 26.14
N ASP A 93 -17.75 16.15 26.36
CA ASP A 93 -18.32 14.82 26.51
C ASP A 93 -18.41 14.07 25.17
N LEU A 94 -18.87 12.80 25.19
CA LEU A 94 -19.01 12.00 23.97
C LEU A 94 -20.06 12.53 22.99
N GLN A 95 -20.95 13.42 23.42
CA GLN A 95 -21.95 14.08 22.59
C GLN A 95 -21.45 15.39 21.98
N GLY A 96 -20.24 15.85 22.40
CA GLY A 96 -19.64 17.09 21.94
C GLY A 96 -20.04 18.32 22.75
N LYS A 97 -20.70 18.17 23.92
CA LYS A 97 -21.03 19.25 24.81
C LYS A 97 -19.79 19.61 25.66
N GLU A 98 -19.50 20.90 25.77
CA GLU A 98 -18.42 21.41 26.64
C GLU A 98 -18.69 21.10 28.11
N ILE A 99 -17.68 20.57 28.79
CA ILE A 99 -17.67 20.21 30.20
C ILE A 99 -16.44 20.78 30.88
N ALA A 100 -16.39 20.75 32.21
CA ALA A 100 -15.22 21.21 32.97
C ALA A 100 -14.00 20.31 32.68
N THR A 101 -12.86 20.93 32.41
CA THR A 101 -11.60 20.19 32.16
C THR A 101 -11.11 19.56 33.47
N PRO A 102 -10.87 18.24 33.53
CA PRO A 102 -10.40 17.56 34.72
C PRO A 102 -9.02 18.06 35.15
N GLN A 103 -8.88 18.37 36.45
CA GLN A 103 -7.63 18.91 37.02
C GLN A 103 -6.41 17.99 36.77
N ASN A 104 -6.63 16.69 36.82
CA ASN A 104 -5.55 15.71 36.61
C ASN A 104 -4.99 15.69 35.19
N LEU A 105 -5.65 16.29 34.17
CA LEU A 105 -5.17 16.39 32.80
C LEU A 105 -4.59 17.76 32.46
N GLN A 106 -4.75 18.77 33.31
CA GLN A 106 -4.30 20.15 33.03
C GLN A 106 -2.80 20.22 32.70
N GLY A 107 -1.95 19.54 33.49
CA GLY A 107 -0.51 19.54 33.30
C GLY A 107 -0.09 18.91 31.99
N GLU A 108 -0.71 17.79 31.59
CA GLU A 108 -0.46 17.17 30.27
C GLU A 108 -0.95 18.04 29.10
N VAL A 109 -2.10 18.69 29.27
CA VAL A 109 -2.64 19.63 28.27
C VAL A 109 -1.69 20.79 28.04
N GLU A 110 -1.19 21.41 29.13
CA GLU A 110 -0.23 22.53 29.06
C GLU A 110 1.10 22.11 28.40
N ASP A 111 1.66 20.93 28.76
CA ASP A 111 2.91 20.40 28.17
C ASP A 111 2.75 20.13 26.69
N PHE A 112 1.67 19.46 26.27
CA PHE A 112 1.45 19.16 24.85
C PHE A 112 1.06 20.40 24.03
N ASN A 113 0.31 21.34 24.62
CA ASN A 113 0.02 22.63 23.98
C ASN A 113 1.29 23.43 23.72
N GLY A 114 2.21 23.51 24.72
CA GLY A 114 3.49 24.19 24.54
C GLY A 114 4.31 23.59 23.39
N LYS A 115 4.44 22.25 23.32
CA LYS A 115 5.11 21.57 22.23
C LYS A 115 4.45 21.81 20.87
N LEU A 116 3.13 21.91 20.84
CA LEU A 116 2.37 22.15 19.63
C LEU A 116 2.57 23.60 19.13
N MET A 117 2.62 24.58 20.04
CA MET A 117 2.93 25.97 19.68
C MET A 117 4.36 26.14 19.17
N GLU A 118 5.34 25.45 19.79
CA GLU A 118 6.72 25.42 19.32
C GLU A 118 6.80 24.87 17.89
N LEU A 119 6.11 23.76 17.62
CA LEU A 119 6.07 23.13 16.30
C LEU A 119 5.38 24.01 15.24
N ILE A 120 4.30 24.70 15.61
CA ILE A 120 3.64 25.69 14.73
C ILE A 120 4.59 26.85 14.41
N ALA A 121 5.35 27.33 15.39
CA ALA A 121 6.32 28.39 15.22
C ALA A 121 7.41 28.02 14.17
N GLU A 122 7.82 26.74 14.14
CA GLU A 122 8.84 26.26 13.17
C GLU A 122 8.37 26.30 11.70
N THR A 123 7.09 26.47 11.44
CA THR A 123 6.53 26.47 10.06
C THR A 123 6.72 27.79 9.31
N ASP A 124 6.95 28.90 10.00
CA ASP A 124 7.02 30.24 9.39
C ASP A 124 7.93 31.15 10.21
N GLU A 125 8.80 31.94 9.57
CA GLU A 125 9.73 32.84 10.25
C GLU A 125 9.02 33.92 11.10
N GLU A 126 7.86 34.41 10.67
CA GLU A 126 7.08 35.41 11.42
C GLU A 126 6.48 34.79 12.69
N LEU A 127 6.00 33.52 12.60
CA LEU A 127 5.50 32.78 13.75
C LEU A 127 6.62 32.45 14.73
N MET A 128 7.82 32.15 14.24
CA MET A 128 9.00 31.90 15.07
C MET A 128 9.37 33.14 15.88
N MET A 129 9.38 34.33 15.25
CA MET A 129 9.66 35.58 15.94
C MET A 129 8.62 35.87 17.03
N LYS A 130 7.32 35.75 16.73
CA LYS A 130 6.23 35.92 17.70
C LYS A 130 6.36 34.97 18.88
N PHE A 131 6.74 33.72 18.63
CA PHE A 131 6.93 32.72 19.68
C PHE A 131 8.07 33.13 20.65
N PHE A 132 9.20 33.61 20.13
CA PHE A 132 10.32 34.09 20.95
C PHE A 132 10.01 35.40 21.71
N ASP A 133 9.17 36.26 21.14
CA ASP A 133 8.72 37.50 21.78
C ASP A 133 7.61 37.24 22.83
N GLY A 134 7.12 35.98 22.93
CA GLY A 134 6.06 35.58 23.86
C GLY A 134 4.66 36.09 23.47
N GLU A 135 4.47 36.40 22.18
CA GLU A 135 3.18 36.81 21.66
C GLU A 135 2.28 35.59 21.34
N ALA A 136 0.98 35.70 21.68
CA ALA A 136 0.04 34.65 21.38
C ALA A 136 -0.30 34.58 19.88
N PHE A 137 -0.39 33.37 19.32
CA PHE A 137 -0.87 33.18 17.97
C PHE A 137 -2.37 33.37 17.86
N THR A 138 -2.82 33.90 16.74
CA THR A 138 -4.24 33.97 16.38
C THR A 138 -4.75 32.58 15.95
N GLU A 139 -6.07 32.37 15.97
CA GLU A 139 -6.66 31.09 15.50
C GLU A 139 -6.31 30.80 14.03
N GLU A 140 -6.26 31.84 13.18
CA GLU A 140 -5.88 31.71 11.76
C GLU A 140 -4.42 31.27 11.58
N GLU A 141 -3.50 31.85 12.37
CA GLU A 141 -2.09 31.47 12.39
C GLU A 141 -1.89 30.03 12.87
N ILE A 142 -2.59 29.63 13.92
CA ILE A 142 -2.57 28.23 14.41
C ILE A 142 -3.06 27.27 13.32
N GLN A 143 -4.19 27.55 12.69
CA GLN A 143 -4.73 26.67 11.65
C GLN A 143 -3.79 26.61 10.43
N LYS A 144 -3.26 27.74 9.98
CA LYS A 144 -2.31 27.78 8.86
C LYS A 144 -1.04 26.99 9.19
N GLY A 145 -0.47 27.20 10.37
CA GLY A 145 0.74 26.49 10.82
C GLY A 145 0.53 24.98 10.96
N LEU A 146 -0.61 24.56 11.54
CA LEU A 146 -0.96 23.14 11.65
C LEU A 146 -1.07 22.47 10.27
N HIS A 147 -1.77 23.10 9.32
CA HIS A 147 -1.90 22.56 7.97
C HIS A 147 -0.55 22.46 7.26
N ALA A 148 0.32 23.47 7.42
CA ALA A 148 1.67 23.44 6.85
C ALA A 148 2.50 22.31 7.48
N ALA A 149 2.53 22.23 8.81
CA ALA A 149 3.28 21.20 9.54
C ALA A 149 2.86 19.78 9.18
N ILE A 150 1.56 19.53 8.99
CA ILE A 150 1.04 18.21 8.59
C ILE A 150 1.38 17.91 7.14
N ALA A 151 1.25 18.88 6.23
CA ALA A 151 1.55 18.68 4.81
C ALA A 151 3.04 18.40 4.57
N ASP A 152 3.92 18.99 5.38
CA ASP A 152 5.38 18.85 5.29
C ASP A 152 5.94 17.67 6.13
N ASP A 153 5.06 16.83 6.71
CA ASP A 153 5.41 15.69 7.59
C ASP A 153 6.21 16.09 8.86
N ILE A 154 6.09 17.35 9.27
CA ILE A 154 6.70 17.89 10.50
C ILE A 154 5.86 17.52 11.71
N PHE A 155 4.54 17.41 11.53
CA PHE A 155 3.59 17.11 12.58
C PHE A 155 2.65 15.95 12.25
N VAL A 156 2.53 15.01 13.18
CA VAL A 156 1.60 13.88 13.12
C VAL A 156 0.65 13.94 14.34
N PRO A 157 -0.61 14.35 14.16
CA PRO A 157 -1.57 14.41 15.22
C PRO A 157 -1.96 13.03 15.76
N LEU A 158 -2.13 12.93 17.08
CA LEU A 158 -2.56 11.72 17.75
C LEU A 158 -3.86 11.98 18.52
N VAL A 159 -4.85 11.11 18.29
CA VAL A 159 -6.18 11.16 18.93
C VAL A 159 -6.55 9.83 19.56
N ALA A 160 -7.53 9.83 20.44
CA ALA A 160 -7.95 8.68 21.24
C ALA A 160 -9.39 8.24 20.94
N GLY A 161 -9.66 6.95 21.08
CA GLY A 161 -11.04 6.46 21.00
C GLY A 161 -11.21 4.95 21.14
N ASN A 162 -12.42 4.49 20.88
CA ASN A 162 -12.76 3.08 20.77
C ASN A 162 -13.70 2.88 19.58
N ALA A 163 -13.19 2.27 18.52
CA ALA A 163 -13.95 2.02 17.29
C ALA A 163 -15.11 1.03 17.49
N GLN A 164 -14.98 0.06 18.41
CA GLN A 164 -16.02 -0.93 18.69
C GLN A 164 -17.27 -0.30 19.31
N THR A 165 -17.08 0.72 20.15
CA THR A 165 -18.18 1.44 20.83
C THR A 165 -18.46 2.80 20.20
N SER A 166 -17.77 3.13 19.09
CA SER A 166 -17.85 4.41 18.37
C SER A 166 -17.49 5.65 19.20
N LYS A 167 -16.84 5.49 20.35
CA LYS A 167 -16.38 6.61 21.18
C LYS A 167 -15.16 7.27 20.54
N GLY A 168 -15.15 8.59 20.44
CA GLY A 168 -14.09 9.38 19.81
C GLY A 168 -14.07 9.30 18.26
N VAL A 169 -14.88 8.43 17.63
CA VAL A 169 -14.88 8.27 16.15
C VAL A 169 -15.39 9.52 15.44
N LYS A 170 -16.44 10.18 15.97
CA LYS A 170 -16.92 11.44 15.41
C LYS A 170 -15.82 12.50 15.42
N ARG A 171 -15.13 12.66 16.53
CA ARG A 171 -14.02 13.63 16.66
C ARG A 171 -12.86 13.27 15.72
N LEU A 172 -12.52 11.99 15.58
CA LEU A 172 -11.55 11.57 14.56
C LEU A 172 -11.98 12.06 13.17
N MET A 173 -13.25 11.91 12.80
CA MET A 173 -13.74 12.36 11.49
C MET A 173 -13.71 13.89 11.37
N ASP A 174 -14.06 14.62 12.42
CA ASP A 174 -13.94 16.08 12.47
C ASP A 174 -12.47 16.50 12.24
N LYS A 175 -11.52 15.89 12.97
CA LYS A 175 -10.08 16.16 12.81
C LYS A 175 -9.52 15.78 11.45
N LEU A 176 -10.05 14.74 10.79
CA LEU A 176 -9.70 14.40 9.41
C LEU A 176 -10.13 15.51 8.43
N VAL A 177 -11.32 16.07 8.61
CA VAL A 177 -11.81 17.18 7.79
C VAL A 177 -11.03 18.45 8.03
N ASP A 178 -10.74 18.75 9.31
CA ASP A 178 -10.14 20.02 9.72
C ASP A 178 -8.62 20.07 9.46
N LEU A 179 -7.91 18.95 9.55
CA LEU A 179 -6.45 18.92 9.58
C LEU A 179 -5.79 18.28 8.37
N MET A 180 -6.44 17.25 7.77
CA MET A 180 -5.77 16.51 6.69
C MET A 180 -5.74 17.29 5.38
N PRO A 181 -4.65 17.19 4.60
CA PRO A 181 -4.51 17.96 3.38
C PRO A 181 -5.56 17.59 2.33
N HIS A 182 -6.08 18.60 1.64
CA HIS A 182 -6.88 18.43 0.45
C HIS A 182 -6.03 17.78 -0.67
N PRO A 183 -6.57 16.94 -1.57
CA PRO A 183 -5.80 16.25 -2.62
C PRO A 183 -4.83 17.12 -3.42
N GLN A 184 -5.19 18.36 -3.73
CA GLN A 184 -4.30 19.31 -4.43
C GLN A 184 -3.11 19.82 -3.60
N ARG A 185 -3.16 19.67 -2.29
CA ARG A 185 -2.09 20.03 -1.33
C ARG A 185 -1.40 18.82 -0.71
N ALA A 186 -1.85 17.62 -1.10
CA ALA A 186 -1.22 16.37 -0.67
C ALA A 186 0.16 16.17 -1.33
N HIS A 187 0.85 15.13 -0.91
CA HIS A 187 2.16 14.78 -1.46
C HIS A 187 2.09 14.59 -2.98
N LYS A 188 3.21 14.89 -3.65
CA LYS A 188 3.37 14.68 -5.09
C LYS A 188 3.89 13.27 -5.36
N ILE A 189 3.52 12.70 -6.49
CA ILE A 189 3.95 11.37 -6.93
C ILE A 189 5.05 11.54 -7.96
N LYS A 190 6.12 10.76 -7.85
CA LYS A 190 7.18 10.73 -8.83
C LYS A 190 6.67 10.17 -10.16
N ALA A 191 7.04 10.82 -11.25
CA ALA A 191 6.69 10.44 -12.60
C ALA A 191 7.82 10.78 -13.57
N ILE A 192 7.83 10.10 -14.71
CA ILE A 192 8.64 10.47 -15.87
C ILE A 192 7.71 11.25 -16.82
N VAL A 193 8.05 12.50 -17.09
CA VAL A 193 7.32 13.36 -18.03
C VAL A 193 8.29 13.77 -19.13
N ASP A 194 7.98 13.44 -20.38
CA ASP A 194 8.86 13.68 -21.54
C ASP A 194 10.30 13.18 -21.33
N GLY A 195 10.45 12.02 -20.65
CA GLY A 195 11.74 11.39 -20.37
C GLY A 195 12.53 12.02 -19.21
N LYS A 196 11.94 12.94 -18.44
CA LYS A 196 12.56 13.55 -17.25
C LYS A 196 11.81 13.17 -16.00
N GLU A 197 12.56 12.79 -14.96
CA GLU A 197 12.00 12.59 -13.63
C GLU A 197 11.46 13.92 -13.06
N THR A 198 10.23 13.88 -12.58
CA THR A 198 9.56 15.04 -11.96
C THR A 198 8.56 14.56 -10.90
N GLU A 199 8.06 15.47 -10.09
CA GLU A 199 7.00 15.21 -9.12
C GLU A 199 5.69 15.83 -9.63
N VAL A 200 4.63 15.01 -9.71
CA VAL A 200 3.31 15.39 -10.19
C VAL A 200 2.31 15.38 -9.03
N GLY A 201 1.67 16.50 -8.80
CA GLY A 201 0.57 16.64 -7.86
C GLY A 201 -0.79 16.48 -8.54
N VAL A 202 -1.85 16.53 -7.74
CA VAL A 202 -3.23 16.51 -8.25
C VAL A 202 -3.55 17.88 -8.87
N ASP A 203 -3.85 17.89 -10.18
CA ASP A 203 -4.18 19.13 -10.93
C ASP A 203 -5.42 18.94 -11.81
N PRO A 204 -6.58 19.52 -11.44
CA PRO A 204 -7.80 19.45 -12.24
C PRO A 204 -7.70 20.15 -13.61
N SER A 205 -6.73 21.06 -13.81
CA SER A 205 -6.54 21.80 -15.06
C SER A 205 -5.62 21.09 -16.05
N ALA A 206 -4.87 20.08 -15.59
CA ALA A 206 -3.98 19.30 -16.43
C ALA A 206 -4.75 18.35 -17.38
N PRO A 207 -4.14 17.87 -18.46
CA PRO A 207 -4.69 16.74 -19.23
C PRO A 207 -4.93 15.52 -18.35
N PHE A 208 -5.94 14.71 -18.70
CA PHE A 208 -6.24 13.49 -17.92
C PHE A 208 -5.02 12.60 -17.78
N CYS A 209 -4.72 12.25 -16.55
CA CYS A 209 -3.80 11.17 -16.19
C CYS A 209 -4.26 10.48 -14.88
N ALA A 210 -4.04 9.17 -14.81
CA ALA A 210 -4.41 8.36 -13.66
C ALA A 210 -3.44 7.20 -13.46
N GLN A 211 -3.25 6.78 -12.21
CA GLN A 211 -2.49 5.59 -11.87
C GLN A 211 -3.40 4.47 -11.41
N VAL A 212 -3.22 3.28 -11.95
CA VAL A 212 -3.93 2.07 -11.53
C VAL A 212 -3.27 1.52 -10.27
N ILE A 213 -3.99 1.59 -9.16
CA ILE A 213 -3.47 1.23 -7.83
C ILE A 213 -3.76 -0.21 -7.42
N LYS A 214 -4.82 -0.82 -7.99
CA LYS A 214 -5.22 -2.17 -7.61
C LYS A 214 -6.13 -2.81 -8.64
N SER A 215 -5.97 -4.13 -8.83
CA SER A 215 -6.92 -5.00 -9.54
C SER A 215 -7.72 -5.84 -8.54
N VAL A 216 -9.00 -6.05 -8.81
CA VAL A 216 -9.90 -6.93 -8.04
C VAL A 216 -10.66 -7.80 -9.04
N VAL A 217 -10.77 -9.09 -8.78
CA VAL A 217 -11.58 -10.00 -9.61
C VAL A 217 -12.97 -10.12 -9.00
N ASP A 218 -13.92 -9.42 -9.60
CA ASP A 218 -15.34 -9.49 -9.22
C ASP A 218 -16.03 -10.66 -9.94
N PRO A 219 -16.86 -11.45 -9.24
CA PRO A 219 -17.52 -12.61 -9.86
C PRO A 219 -18.49 -12.26 -11.00
N TYR A 220 -19.03 -11.03 -11.02
CA TYR A 220 -20.06 -10.60 -11.97
C TYR A 220 -19.52 -9.76 -13.12
N VAL A 221 -18.63 -8.80 -12.81
CA VAL A 221 -18.10 -7.87 -13.80
C VAL A 221 -16.70 -8.25 -14.31
N GLY A 222 -16.06 -9.26 -13.70
CA GLY A 222 -14.73 -9.71 -14.04
C GLY A 222 -13.63 -8.84 -13.41
N LYS A 223 -12.55 -8.57 -14.14
CA LYS A 223 -11.44 -7.75 -13.66
C LYS A 223 -11.90 -6.30 -13.52
N LEU A 224 -11.88 -5.80 -12.28
CA LEU A 224 -12.17 -4.43 -11.90
C LEU A 224 -10.85 -3.75 -11.52
N LEU A 225 -10.52 -2.66 -12.18
CA LEU A 225 -9.33 -1.87 -11.95
C LEU A 225 -9.68 -0.64 -11.14
N ILE A 226 -9.01 -0.45 -10.02
CA ILE A 226 -9.15 0.72 -9.15
C ILE A 226 -7.99 1.65 -9.46
N PHE A 227 -8.28 2.92 -9.72
CA PHE A 227 -7.29 3.92 -10.09
C PHE A 227 -7.57 5.26 -9.41
N LYS A 228 -6.53 6.06 -9.25
CA LYS A 228 -6.60 7.45 -8.78
C LYS A 228 -6.40 8.38 -9.97
N VAL A 229 -7.30 9.32 -10.14
CA VAL A 229 -7.16 10.40 -11.12
C VAL A 229 -6.26 11.47 -10.54
N LEU A 230 -5.18 11.81 -11.24
CA LEU A 230 -4.19 12.80 -10.81
C LEU A 230 -4.27 14.09 -11.63
N GLY A 231 -4.70 14.01 -12.88
CA GLY A 231 -4.90 15.17 -13.74
C GLY A 231 -6.26 15.15 -14.43
N GLY A 232 -6.84 16.32 -14.60
CA GLY A 232 -8.02 16.55 -15.40
C GLY A 232 -9.27 15.82 -14.93
N LYS A 233 -9.98 15.23 -15.89
CA LYS A 233 -11.26 14.56 -15.70
C LYS A 233 -11.37 13.34 -16.61
N LEU A 234 -12.02 12.28 -16.14
CA LEU A 234 -12.35 11.09 -16.92
C LEU A 234 -13.87 10.89 -16.94
N SER A 235 -14.44 10.64 -18.11
CA SER A 235 -15.88 10.38 -18.27
C SER A 235 -16.11 8.96 -18.81
N SER A 236 -17.28 8.42 -18.50
CA SER A 236 -17.73 7.15 -19.09
C SER A 236 -17.80 7.26 -20.61
N GLY A 237 -17.21 6.28 -21.31
CA GLY A 237 -17.15 6.27 -22.78
C GLY A 237 -15.91 6.90 -23.40
N ASP A 238 -15.08 7.59 -22.61
CA ASP A 238 -13.85 8.19 -23.10
C ASP A 238 -12.87 7.15 -23.67
N ASN A 239 -12.06 7.57 -24.64
CA ASN A 239 -10.91 6.82 -25.10
C ASN A 239 -9.68 7.35 -24.36
N VAL A 240 -8.90 6.44 -23.82
CA VAL A 240 -7.66 6.73 -23.11
C VAL A 240 -6.52 5.91 -23.69
N PHE A 241 -5.31 6.24 -23.32
CA PHE A 241 -4.12 5.52 -23.72
C PHE A 241 -3.40 4.98 -22.48
N ASN A 242 -3.05 3.71 -22.47
CA ASN A 242 -2.21 3.12 -21.45
C ASN A 242 -0.75 3.37 -21.82
N ALA A 243 -0.11 4.30 -21.13
CA ALA A 243 1.28 4.71 -21.41
C ALA A 243 2.29 3.59 -21.10
N SER A 244 2.01 2.73 -20.10
CA SER A 244 2.94 1.67 -19.68
C SER A 244 3.06 0.51 -20.65
N VAL A 245 2.02 0.24 -21.44
CA VAL A 245 2.01 -0.83 -22.47
C VAL A 245 1.77 -0.33 -23.88
N GLU A 246 1.67 0.99 -24.07
CA GLU A 246 1.48 1.68 -25.34
C GLU A 246 0.26 1.17 -26.14
N LYS A 247 -0.88 1.05 -25.46
CA LYS A 247 -2.13 0.54 -26.06
C LYS A 247 -3.31 1.48 -25.78
N PRO A 248 -4.20 1.69 -26.77
CA PRO A 248 -5.44 2.40 -26.54
C PRO A 248 -6.43 1.54 -25.75
N GLU A 249 -7.20 2.19 -24.89
CA GLU A 249 -8.26 1.58 -24.08
C GLU A 249 -9.54 2.41 -24.17
N LYS A 250 -10.69 1.77 -24.13
CA LYS A 250 -11.97 2.45 -24.06
C LYS A 250 -12.59 2.28 -22.67
N ILE A 251 -12.88 3.41 -22.03
CA ILE A 251 -13.52 3.44 -20.72
C ILE A 251 -14.98 3.00 -20.85
N GLY A 252 -15.35 1.99 -20.08
CA GLY A 252 -16.73 1.60 -19.90
C GLY A 252 -17.43 2.45 -18.84
N THR A 253 -18.35 1.84 -18.08
CA THR A 253 -18.98 2.49 -16.93
C THR A 253 -17.94 2.71 -15.83
N LEU A 254 -17.91 3.93 -15.29
CA LEU A 254 -17.11 4.30 -14.12
C LEU A 254 -17.89 4.02 -12.84
N TYR A 255 -17.18 3.64 -11.79
CA TYR A 255 -17.76 3.33 -10.50
C TYR A 255 -17.01 4.03 -9.37
N VAL A 256 -17.74 4.42 -8.33
CA VAL A 256 -17.20 4.69 -6.99
C VAL A 256 -17.51 3.48 -6.12
N LEU A 257 -16.52 3.00 -5.38
CA LEU A 257 -16.64 1.80 -4.57
C LEU A 257 -16.96 2.17 -3.11
N LYS A 258 -18.06 1.61 -2.58
CA LYS A 258 -18.46 1.73 -1.17
C LYS A 258 -18.54 0.33 -0.56
N GLY A 259 -17.44 -0.16 -0.02
CA GLY A 259 -17.29 -1.54 0.40
C GLY A 259 -17.49 -2.50 -0.79
N LYS A 260 -18.52 -3.35 -0.77
CA LYS A 260 -18.88 -4.25 -1.88
C LYS A 260 -19.79 -3.61 -2.93
N LYS A 261 -20.33 -2.42 -2.66
CA LYS A 261 -21.28 -1.74 -3.56
C LYS A 261 -20.49 -0.96 -4.60
N GLN A 262 -20.88 -1.14 -5.87
CA GLN A 262 -20.35 -0.41 -7.02
C GLN A 262 -21.41 0.62 -7.43
N GLU A 263 -21.16 1.90 -7.21
CA GLU A 263 -22.08 2.97 -7.59
C GLU A 263 -21.61 3.58 -8.92
N PRO A 264 -22.40 3.49 -10.00
CA PRO A 264 -22.02 4.07 -11.27
C PRO A 264 -22.01 5.59 -11.18
N VAL A 265 -21.02 6.20 -11.85
CA VAL A 265 -20.84 7.65 -11.96
C VAL A 265 -20.55 8.03 -13.40
N ASP A 266 -20.94 9.24 -13.81
CA ASP A 266 -20.73 9.73 -15.16
C ASP A 266 -19.28 10.16 -15.38
N CYS A 267 -18.64 10.67 -14.34
CA CYS A 267 -17.26 11.15 -14.41
C CYS A 267 -16.53 11.06 -13.06
N LEU A 268 -15.21 11.12 -13.15
CA LEU A 268 -14.25 11.21 -12.03
C LEU A 268 -13.34 12.40 -12.30
N ASN A 269 -13.08 13.22 -11.27
CA ASN A 269 -12.21 14.39 -11.34
C ASN A 269 -10.85 14.09 -10.70
N ALA A 270 -9.88 14.97 -10.96
CA ALA A 270 -8.57 14.90 -10.31
C ALA A 270 -8.71 14.89 -8.78
N GLY A 271 -8.08 13.93 -8.11
CA GLY A 271 -8.21 13.61 -6.68
C GLY A 271 -9.15 12.43 -6.39
N ASP A 272 -10.05 12.08 -7.30
CA ASP A 272 -10.99 10.98 -7.08
C ASP A 272 -10.31 9.60 -7.25
N ILE A 273 -10.78 8.65 -6.45
CA ILE A 273 -10.48 7.22 -6.62
C ILE A 273 -11.72 6.55 -7.19
N GLY A 274 -11.59 6.00 -8.37
CA GLY A 274 -12.65 5.30 -9.05
C GLY A 274 -12.27 3.91 -9.51
N ALA A 275 -13.22 3.23 -10.15
CA ALA A 275 -13.01 1.91 -10.70
C ALA A 275 -13.62 1.79 -12.09
N VAL A 276 -13.02 0.94 -12.94
CA VAL A 276 -13.51 0.59 -14.26
C VAL A 276 -13.32 -0.90 -14.50
N ALA A 277 -14.25 -1.52 -15.19
CA ALA A 277 -14.17 -2.94 -15.56
C ALA A 277 -13.81 -3.11 -17.05
N LYS A 278 -13.35 -4.32 -17.39
CA LYS A 278 -13.19 -4.80 -18.77
C LYS A 278 -12.12 -4.08 -19.61
N LEU A 279 -11.16 -3.39 -19.01
CA LEU A 279 -9.96 -2.96 -19.74
C LEU A 279 -9.13 -4.20 -20.11
N VAL A 280 -8.63 -4.24 -21.34
CA VAL A 280 -8.02 -5.44 -21.91
C VAL A 280 -6.53 -5.54 -21.59
N TYR A 281 -5.82 -4.42 -21.72
CA TYR A 281 -4.37 -4.38 -21.61
C TYR A 281 -3.88 -3.86 -20.26
N THR A 282 -4.77 -3.20 -19.50
CA THR A 282 -4.41 -2.47 -18.29
C THR A 282 -4.33 -3.37 -17.05
N ASN A 283 -3.29 -3.16 -16.24
CA ASN A 283 -3.00 -3.88 -15.00
C ASN A 283 -2.69 -2.92 -13.85
N THR A 284 -2.51 -3.46 -12.64
CA THR A 284 -2.00 -2.70 -11.50
C THR A 284 -0.63 -2.11 -11.84
N ASN A 285 -0.39 -0.86 -11.43
CA ASN A 285 0.80 -0.05 -11.71
C ASN A 285 0.83 0.63 -13.09
N ASP A 286 -0.14 0.39 -13.96
CA ASP A 286 -0.16 1.08 -15.24
C ASP A 286 -0.63 2.52 -15.10
N THR A 287 -0.14 3.36 -16.00
CA THR A 287 -0.52 4.76 -16.15
C THR A 287 -1.49 4.93 -17.31
N LEU A 288 -2.65 5.51 -17.05
CA LEU A 288 -3.63 5.90 -18.06
C LEU A 288 -3.54 7.40 -18.34
N VAL A 289 -3.54 7.79 -19.60
CA VAL A 289 -3.43 9.18 -20.06
C VAL A 289 -4.47 9.50 -21.14
N SER A 290 -4.67 10.78 -21.41
CA SER A 290 -5.65 11.25 -22.40
C SER A 290 -5.35 10.80 -23.84
N SER A 291 -4.08 10.74 -24.23
CA SER A 291 -3.62 10.32 -25.56
C SER A 291 -2.16 9.87 -25.54
N ALA A 292 -1.69 9.27 -26.62
CA ALA A 292 -0.29 8.86 -26.79
C ALA A 292 0.72 10.01 -26.74
N ASP A 293 0.26 11.25 -27.00
CA ASP A 293 1.10 12.45 -26.95
C ASP A 293 1.37 12.92 -25.52
N ASN A 294 0.54 12.51 -24.55
CA ASN A 294 0.76 12.81 -23.13
C ASN A 294 1.73 11.79 -22.54
N LYS A 295 3.03 12.11 -22.63
CA LYS A 295 4.14 11.24 -22.22
C LYS A 295 4.41 11.34 -20.72
N ILE A 296 3.44 10.91 -19.92
CA ILE A 296 3.59 10.79 -18.47
C ILE A 296 3.50 9.31 -18.07
N GLU A 297 4.43 8.85 -17.23
CA GLU A 297 4.40 7.54 -16.59
C GLU A 297 4.73 7.68 -15.11
N PHE A 298 3.79 7.28 -14.24
CA PHE A 298 3.98 7.32 -12.79
C PHE A 298 4.92 6.22 -12.31
N GLU A 299 5.69 6.54 -11.25
CA GLU A 299 6.54 5.56 -10.57
C GLU A 299 5.69 4.36 -10.13
N LYS A 300 6.19 3.16 -10.41
CA LYS A 300 5.49 1.92 -10.06
C LYS A 300 5.51 1.71 -8.54
N ILE A 301 4.37 1.29 -8.00
CA ILE A 301 4.26 0.88 -6.61
C ILE A 301 5.15 -0.35 -6.40
N GLU A 302 6.11 -0.26 -5.51
CA GLU A 302 6.97 -1.38 -5.15
C GLU A 302 6.24 -2.31 -4.20
N PHE A 303 6.04 -3.55 -4.63
CA PHE A 303 5.49 -4.60 -3.80
C PHE A 303 6.62 -5.45 -3.21
N PRO A 304 6.52 -5.88 -1.94
CA PRO A 304 7.50 -6.79 -1.37
C PRO A 304 7.54 -8.10 -2.18
N LYS A 305 8.76 -8.58 -2.41
CA LYS A 305 8.98 -9.83 -3.15
C LYS A 305 8.57 -11.03 -2.30
N PRO A 306 8.02 -12.09 -2.92
CA PRO A 306 7.79 -13.36 -2.25
C PRO A 306 9.07 -13.91 -1.61
N VAL A 307 8.94 -14.49 -0.40
CA VAL A 307 10.08 -15.01 0.37
C VAL A 307 10.00 -16.51 0.61
N ILE A 308 8.83 -17.12 0.38
CA ILE A 308 8.62 -18.58 0.48
C ILE A 308 7.90 -19.10 -0.75
N SER A 309 8.17 -20.36 -1.10
CA SER A 309 7.52 -21.04 -2.23
C SER A 309 7.15 -22.47 -1.84
N TYR A 310 5.98 -22.91 -2.28
CA TYR A 310 5.50 -24.29 -2.10
C TYR A 310 4.94 -24.83 -3.41
N ALA A 311 5.04 -26.16 -3.59
CA ALA A 311 4.45 -26.86 -4.72
C ALA A 311 2.97 -27.13 -4.45
N VAL A 312 2.11 -26.80 -5.41
CA VAL A 312 0.66 -27.01 -5.34
C VAL A 312 0.31 -28.43 -5.74
N LYS A 313 -0.64 -29.01 -5.01
CA LYS A 313 -1.28 -30.28 -5.37
C LYS A 313 -2.79 -30.11 -5.26
N ALA A 314 -3.47 -30.18 -6.38
CA ALA A 314 -4.93 -30.21 -6.40
C ALA A 314 -5.43 -31.65 -6.31
N LEU A 315 -6.47 -31.87 -5.50
CA LEU A 315 -7.07 -33.19 -5.34
C LEU A 315 -7.97 -33.57 -6.53
N LYS A 316 -8.52 -32.56 -7.22
CA LYS A 316 -9.36 -32.70 -8.42
C LYS A 316 -9.17 -31.45 -9.30
N ASP A 317 -9.39 -31.57 -10.60
CA ASP A 317 -9.41 -30.46 -11.56
C ASP A 317 -8.18 -29.52 -11.45
N GLU A 318 -6.97 -30.08 -11.52
CA GLU A 318 -5.71 -29.36 -11.32
C GLU A 318 -5.58 -28.11 -12.22
N GLU A 319 -5.96 -28.23 -13.49
CA GLU A 319 -5.90 -27.11 -14.43
C GLU A 319 -6.79 -25.94 -13.97
N LYS A 320 -8.01 -26.25 -13.52
CA LYS A 320 -8.94 -25.25 -13.02
C LYS A 320 -8.47 -24.64 -11.71
N ALA A 321 -7.80 -25.41 -10.85
CA ALA A 321 -7.17 -24.92 -9.64
C ALA A 321 -6.05 -23.93 -9.95
N ILE A 322 -5.18 -24.25 -10.91
CA ILE A 322 -4.09 -23.39 -11.37
C ILE A 322 -4.64 -22.08 -11.94
N GLN A 323 -5.67 -22.16 -12.80
CA GLN A 323 -6.34 -20.95 -13.33
C GLN A 323 -6.95 -20.09 -12.21
N GLY A 324 -7.48 -20.72 -11.18
CA GLY A 324 -7.96 -20.03 -9.99
C GLY A 324 -6.85 -19.29 -9.23
N LEU A 325 -5.70 -19.92 -9.07
CA LEU A 325 -4.52 -19.31 -8.42
C LEU A 325 -3.95 -18.16 -9.26
N ILE A 326 -3.89 -18.30 -10.60
CA ILE A 326 -3.45 -17.22 -11.51
C ILE A 326 -4.36 -15.99 -11.37
N LYS A 327 -5.68 -16.19 -11.26
CA LYS A 327 -6.61 -15.09 -10.98
C LYS A 327 -6.35 -14.42 -9.62
N MET A 328 -5.90 -15.18 -8.62
CA MET A 328 -5.50 -14.57 -7.32
C MET A 328 -4.22 -13.74 -7.44
N GLN A 329 -3.29 -14.14 -8.30
CA GLN A 329 -2.10 -13.35 -8.61
C GLN A 329 -2.44 -11.98 -9.24
N GLU A 330 -3.51 -11.90 -10.05
CA GLU A 330 -4.00 -10.63 -10.60
C GLU A 330 -4.50 -9.67 -9.50
N GLU A 331 -5.02 -10.22 -8.37
CA GLU A 331 -5.51 -9.44 -7.22
C GLU A 331 -4.40 -9.02 -6.25
N ASP A 332 -3.32 -9.79 -6.17
CA ASP A 332 -2.23 -9.59 -5.20
C ASP A 332 -0.85 -9.75 -5.85
N ALA A 333 -0.20 -8.62 -6.11
CA ALA A 333 1.11 -8.57 -6.75
C ALA A 333 2.25 -9.22 -5.91
N THR A 334 2.00 -9.50 -4.62
CA THR A 334 2.95 -10.19 -3.73
C THR A 334 2.82 -11.72 -3.77
N PHE A 335 1.82 -12.23 -4.49
CA PHE A 335 1.57 -13.65 -4.70
C PHE A 335 1.91 -14.02 -6.13
N LYS A 336 2.72 -15.07 -6.32
CA LYS A 336 3.13 -15.56 -7.64
C LYS A 336 2.76 -17.00 -7.84
N VAL A 337 2.44 -17.36 -9.09
CA VAL A 337 2.19 -18.71 -9.54
C VAL A 337 3.09 -18.98 -10.73
N GLU A 338 3.98 -19.96 -10.60
CA GLU A 338 4.97 -20.28 -11.64
C GLU A 338 5.06 -21.79 -11.83
N LYS A 339 5.27 -22.24 -13.06
CA LYS A 339 5.56 -23.65 -13.33
C LYS A 339 7.07 -23.86 -13.36
N ASN A 340 7.58 -24.69 -12.49
CA ASN A 340 8.97 -25.10 -12.54
C ASN A 340 9.19 -26.05 -13.74
N VAL A 341 10.00 -25.60 -14.69
CA VAL A 341 10.21 -26.34 -15.96
C VAL A 341 10.97 -27.66 -15.72
N GLU A 342 11.86 -27.70 -14.73
CA GLU A 342 12.70 -28.87 -14.45
C GLU A 342 11.94 -29.96 -13.69
N THR A 343 11.18 -29.59 -12.65
CA THR A 343 10.43 -30.55 -11.83
C THR A 343 9.00 -30.78 -12.32
N GLY A 344 8.47 -29.89 -13.17
CA GLY A 344 7.09 -29.87 -13.62
C GLY A 344 6.08 -29.40 -12.54
N ASP A 345 6.56 -29.06 -11.33
CA ASP A 345 5.70 -28.60 -10.25
C ASP A 345 5.15 -27.21 -10.54
N VAL A 346 3.92 -26.95 -10.13
CA VAL A 346 3.36 -25.61 -10.07
C VAL A 346 3.66 -25.04 -8.67
N LEU A 347 4.41 -23.95 -8.64
CA LEU A 347 4.81 -23.29 -7.42
C LEU A 347 3.91 -22.10 -7.14
N ILE A 348 3.53 -21.95 -5.87
CA ILE A 348 2.94 -20.72 -5.32
C ILE A 348 3.95 -20.06 -4.40
N SER A 349 4.19 -18.78 -4.58
CA SER A 349 5.15 -18.01 -3.81
C SER A 349 4.46 -16.81 -3.15
N GLY A 350 4.83 -16.50 -1.91
CA GLY A 350 4.23 -15.42 -1.14
C GLY A 350 5.10 -14.91 0.00
N LEU A 351 4.55 -13.99 0.79
CA LEU A 351 5.22 -13.34 1.93
C LEU A 351 5.25 -14.21 3.19
N GLY A 352 4.52 -15.32 3.21
CA GLY A 352 4.43 -16.23 4.34
C GLY A 352 3.32 -17.27 4.16
N GLU A 353 3.38 -18.34 4.95
CA GLU A 353 2.43 -19.45 4.88
C GLU A 353 0.97 -19.02 5.07
N ALA A 354 0.72 -18.07 5.98
CA ALA A 354 -0.62 -17.55 6.21
C ALA A 354 -1.24 -16.92 4.96
N GLN A 355 -0.44 -16.23 4.12
CA GLN A 355 -0.92 -15.69 2.84
C GLN A 355 -1.27 -16.83 1.88
N LEU A 356 -0.38 -17.81 1.73
CA LEU A 356 -0.60 -18.96 0.83
C LEU A 356 -1.86 -19.75 1.23
N ASP A 357 -2.05 -19.99 2.51
CA ASP A 357 -3.24 -20.65 3.05
C ASP A 357 -4.53 -19.85 2.74
N ILE A 358 -4.51 -18.53 2.89
CA ILE A 358 -5.63 -17.66 2.54
C ILE A 358 -5.92 -17.74 1.03
N MET A 359 -4.89 -17.75 0.16
CA MET A 359 -5.09 -17.86 -1.29
C MET A 359 -5.72 -19.20 -1.68
N CYS A 360 -5.25 -20.31 -1.12
CA CYS A 360 -5.85 -21.63 -1.32
C CYS A 360 -7.32 -21.67 -0.84
N LYS A 361 -7.60 -21.13 0.35
CA LYS A 361 -8.97 -21.04 0.89
C LYS A 361 -9.89 -20.17 0.02
N ARG A 362 -9.38 -19.11 -0.57
CA ARG A 362 -10.14 -18.27 -1.53
C ARG A 362 -10.48 -19.04 -2.80
N VAL A 363 -9.55 -19.80 -3.36
CA VAL A 363 -9.81 -20.67 -4.52
C VAL A 363 -10.87 -21.69 -4.18
N LYS A 364 -10.77 -22.36 -3.01
CA LYS A 364 -11.80 -23.27 -2.52
C LYS A 364 -13.17 -22.60 -2.41
N SER A 365 -13.24 -21.41 -1.82
CA SER A 365 -14.50 -20.66 -1.66
C SER A 365 -15.12 -20.23 -2.99
N LYS A 366 -14.28 -19.83 -3.98
CA LYS A 366 -14.76 -19.34 -5.28
C LYS A 366 -15.06 -20.46 -6.29
N LEU A 367 -14.28 -21.54 -6.29
CA LEU A 367 -14.32 -22.59 -7.31
C LEU A 367 -14.71 -23.99 -6.77
N GLY A 368 -14.81 -24.16 -5.45
CA GLY A 368 -15.11 -25.44 -4.81
C GLY A 368 -13.96 -26.48 -4.90
N ILE A 369 -12.73 -26.05 -5.21
CA ILE A 369 -11.58 -26.93 -5.42
C ILE A 369 -10.67 -26.88 -4.20
N ASP A 370 -10.41 -28.02 -3.60
CA ASP A 370 -9.43 -28.15 -2.52
C ASP A 370 -8.02 -28.21 -3.08
N ILE A 371 -7.18 -27.29 -2.60
CA ILE A 371 -5.77 -27.19 -2.93
C ILE A 371 -4.97 -27.45 -1.66
N THR A 372 -4.02 -28.36 -1.74
CA THR A 372 -2.97 -28.58 -0.75
C THR A 372 -1.64 -28.13 -1.32
N TRP A 373 -0.69 -27.84 -0.46
CA TRP A 373 0.67 -27.48 -0.86
C TRP A 373 1.68 -28.27 -0.03
N GLN A 374 2.84 -28.51 -0.60
CA GLN A 374 3.94 -29.27 -0.03
C GLN A 374 5.27 -28.61 -0.37
N GLU A 375 6.36 -29.05 0.28
CA GLU A 375 7.69 -28.60 -0.08
C GLU A 375 7.97 -28.88 -1.57
N PRO A 376 8.54 -27.90 -2.32
CA PRO A 376 8.85 -28.09 -3.72
C PRO A 376 9.99 -29.08 -3.90
N ARG A 377 9.95 -29.84 -4.97
CA ARG A 377 11.06 -30.71 -5.33
C ARG A 377 12.26 -29.86 -5.72
N VAL A 378 13.43 -30.20 -5.20
CA VAL A 378 14.69 -29.57 -5.57
C VAL A 378 15.20 -30.24 -6.86
N ALA A 379 15.39 -29.44 -7.90
CA ALA A 379 16.01 -29.92 -9.13
C ALA A 379 17.52 -30.06 -8.94
N TYR A 380 17.97 -31.28 -8.71
CA TYR A 380 19.38 -31.57 -8.64
C TYR A 380 19.95 -31.71 -10.04
N ARG A 381 21.06 -31.06 -10.30
CA ARG A 381 21.82 -31.18 -11.54
C ARG A 381 23.11 -31.93 -11.28
N GLU A 382 23.44 -32.81 -12.19
CA GLU A 382 24.75 -33.49 -12.16
C GLU A 382 25.82 -32.56 -12.70
N THR A 383 27.02 -32.69 -12.16
CA THR A 383 28.20 -31.98 -12.63
C THR A 383 29.41 -32.91 -12.58
N ILE A 384 30.36 -32.64 -13.43
CA ILE A 384 31.66 -33.33 -13.43
C ILE A 384 32.69 -32.50 -12.66
N ARG A 385 33.55 -33.15 -11.91
CA ARG A 385 34.62 -32.50 -11.12
C ARG A 385 36.02 -32.64 -11.74
N LYS A 386 36.15 -33.49 -12.75
CA LYS A 386 37.39 -33.78 -13.45
C LYS A 386 37.13 -33.82 -14.95
N THR A 387 38.17 -33.41 -15.70
CA THR A 387 38.18 -33.59 -17.16
C THR A 387 38.04 -35.05 -17.51
N SER A 388 37.18 -35.36 -18.46
CA SER A 388 36.95 -36.70 -18.99
C SER A 388 36.87 -36.65 -20.53
N GLN A 389 37.24 -37.71 -21.19
CA GLN A 389 37.10 -37.85 -22.62
C GLN A 389 36.31 -39.11 -22.95
N ALA A 390 35.46 -39.03 -23.94
CA ALA A 390 34.66 -40.15 -24.40
C ALA A 390 34.54 -40.15 -25.93
N GLU A 391 34.62 -41.33 -26.54
CA GLU A 391 34.29 -41.57 -27.93
C GLU A 391 32.81 -41.99 -28.03
N GLY A 392 32.06 -41.34 -28.88
CA GLY A 392 30.68 -41.70 -29.20
C GLY A 392 30.60 -42.16 -30.66
N LYS A 393 30.40 -43.46 -30.85
CA LYS A 393 30.31 -44.04 -32.19
C LYS A 393 28.91 -44.55 -32.48
N HIS A 394 28.28 -43.98 -33.48
CA HIS A 394 26.98 -44.42 -34.00
C HIS A 394 27.16 -45.10 -35.33
N LYS A 395 26.91 -46.40 -35.39
CA LYS A 395 26.89 -47.16 -36.63
C LYS A 395 25.60 -47.96 -36.72
N LYS A 396 24.70 -47.57 -37.62
CA LYS A 396 23.44 -48.28 -37.84
C LYS A 396 23.23 -48.52 -39.30
N GLN A 397 23.06 -49.79 -39.71
CA GLN A 397 22.76 -50.18 -41.06
C GLN A 397 21.55 -51.13 -41.08
N SER A 398 20.43 -50.65 -41.58
CA SER A 398 19.20 -51.43 -41.75
C SER A 398 18.63 -51.20 -43.13
N GLY A 399 19.29 -51.83 -44.16
CA GLY A 399 18.91 -51.70 -45.58
C GLY A 399 19.39 -50.40 -46.24
N GLY A 400 19.90 -50.43 -47.46
CA GLY A 400 20.25 -49.25 -48.26
C GLY A 400 21.33 -48.32 -47.69
N ALA A 401 20.94 -47.16 -47.25
CA ALA A 401 21.86 -46.13 -46.70
C ALA A 401 22.12 -46.34 -45.19
N GLY A 402 23.38 -46.54 -44.81
CA GLY A 402 23.85 -46.65 -43.43
C GLY A 402 24.00 -45.27 -42.76
N GLN A 403 23.77 -45.21 -41.48
CA GLN A 403 24.09 -44.05 -40.64
C GLN A 403 25.42 -44.29 -39.92
N TYR A 404 26.34 -43.36 -40.05
CA TYR A 404 27.62 -43.39 -39.37
C TYR A 404 27.95 -42.03 -38.77
N GLY A 405 28.32 -42.00 -37.52
CA GLY A 405 28.87 -40.84 -36.81
C GLY A 405 29.87 -41.30 -35.78
N ASP A 406 30.99 -40.62 -35.70
CA ASP A 406 32.06 -40.92 -34.72
C ASP A 406 32.54 -39.60 -34.20
N VAL A 407 32.41 -39.40 -32.89
CA VAL A 407 32.72 -38.15 -32.21
C VAL A 407 33.57 -38.41 -30.98
N PHE A 408 34.60 -37.61 -30.79
CA PHE A 408 35.41 -37.59 -29.58
C PHE A 408 35.08 -36.31 -28.81
N ILE A 409 34.59 -36.46 -27.62
CA ILE A 409 34.17 -35.31 -26.80
C ILE A 409 35.03 -35.26 -25.53
N LYS A 410 35.60 -34.08 -25.26
CA LYS A 410 36.28 -33.77 -24.04
C LYS A 410 35.30 -32.97 -23.15
N TYR A 411 34.99 -33.48 -21.98
CA TYR A 411 34.15 -32.80 -20.99
C TYR A 411 35.09 -32.19 -19.94
N GLU A 412 34.91 -30.90 -19.67
CA GLU A 412 35.63 -30.16 -18.68
C GLU A 412 34.69 -29.56 -17.63
N PRO A 413 35.08 -29.45 -16.35
CA PRO A 413 34.29 -28.72 -15.38
C PRO A 413 34.05 -27.28 -15.88
N GLY A 414 32.78 -26.84 -15.96
CA GLY A 414 32.43 -25.48 -16.34
C GLY A 414 32.67 -24.47 -15.20
N ALA A 415 32.49 -23.21 -15.48
CA ALA A 415 32.54 -22.15 -14.50
C ALA A 415 31.40 -22.31 -13.46
N GLU A 416 31.53 -21.68 -12.26
CA GLU A 416 30.58 -21.82 -11.15
C GLU A 416 29.16 -21.32 -11.45
N ASP A 417 28.96 -20.56 -12.54
CA ASP A 417 27.68 -20.01 -12.97
C ASP A 417 26.73 -21.03 -13.65
N GLY A 418 27.21 -22.27 -13.86
CA GLY A 418 26.41 -23.37 -14.42
C GLY A 418 26.05 -23.21 -15.90
N GLN A 419 26.74 -22.36 -16.64
CA GLN A 419 26.53 -22.22 -18.08
C GLN A 419 27.21 -23.37 -18.83
N PHE A 420 26.52 -23.89 -19.86
CA PHE A 420 27.06 -24.88 -20.76
C PHE A 420 27.72 -24.16 -21.93
N GLU A 421 28.99 -24.46 -22.16
CA GLU A 421 29.76 -23.96 -23.30
C GLU A 421 30.12 -25.13 -24.21
N PHE A 422 29.89 -25.00 -25.51
CA PHE A 422 30.30 -25.95 -26.51
C PHE A 422 31.36 -25.30 -27.39
N VAL A 423 32.51 -25.97 -27.48
CA VAL A 423 33.63 -25.54 -28.33
C VAL A 423 33.89 -26.66 -29.31
N ASP A 424 33.90 -26.33 -30.63
CA ASP A 424 34.23 -27.24 -31.73
C ASP A 424 35.69 -27.12 -32.14
#